data_7f5d06c5c87444892f7277e158048079
#
_entry.id   7f5d06c5c87444892f7277e158048079
#
_cell.length_a   1.000
_cell.length_b   1.000
_cell.length_c   1.000
_cell.angle_alpha   90.00
_cell.angle_beta   90.00
_cell.angle_gamma   90.00
#
_symmetry.space_group_name_H-M   'P 1'
#
loop_
_entity.id
_entity.type
_entity.pdbx_description
1 polymer ?
#
loop_
_entity_poly.entity_id
_entity_poly.type
_entity_poly.pdbx_seq_one_letter_code
_entity_poly.pdbx_strand_id
1 'polypeptide(L)'
;MSEVLLWMGEQPQSPIKVNRQSDLVMDSAFNYYRAETPKLSYTPGELFLDNGAFTANMQGLVLNLEKIIDIQETLDPSKTIPFDYPFKNGMSSIQMEKRWNDTKKNIKYWQTSTTLNGQLVPALHSWNKTSLKKNLKWL
;
A
#
# COMPACT_ATOMS: atom_id res chain seq x y z
N MET A 1 -10.27 16.42 -20.57
CA MET A 1 -10.98 15.33 -19.84
C MET A 1 -9.96 14.59 -19.00
N SER A 2 -10.23 14.42 -17.71
CA SER A 2 -9.40 13.57 -16.87
C SER A 2 -9.68 12.12 -17.25
N GLU A 3 -8.66 11.39 -17.63
CA GLU A 3 -8.74 9.95 -17.88
C GLU A 3 -9.02 9.22 -16.57
N VAL A 4 -10.09 8.45 -16.51
CA VAL A 4 -10.37 7.57 -15.37
C VAL A 4 -9.64 6.27 -15.62
N LEU A 5 -8.57 6.03 -14.86
CA LEU A 5 -7.84 4.77 -14.90
C LEU A 5 -8.53 3.76 -13.99
N LEU A 6 -8.90 2.60 -14.56
CA LEU A 6 -9.49 1.50 -13.83
C LEU A 6 -8.41 0.47 -13.49
N TRP A 7 -8.16 0.27 -12.20
CA TRP A 7 -7.24 -0.75 -11.71
C TRP A 7 -8.00 -2.03 -11.36
N MET A 8 -7.50 -3.16 -11.82
CA MET A 8 -8.03 -4.47 -11.44
C MET A 8 -7.28 -5.01 -10.23
N GLY A 9 -8.04 -5.48 -9.23
CA GLY A 9 -7.47 -6.13 -8.06
C GLY A 9 -7.15 -7.60 -8.35
N GLU A 10 -5.97 -8.04 -7.98
CA GLU A 10 -5.54 -9.44 -8.03
C GLU A 10 -5.64 -10.07 -6.64
N GLN A 11 -6.23 -11.27 -6.56
CA GLN A 11 -6.31 -12.04 -5.33
C GLN A 11 -5.70 -13.43 -5.54
N PRO A 12 -4.79 -13.89 -4.65
CA PRO A 12 -4.12 -15.18 -4.81
C PRO A 12 -5.06 -16.39 -4.86
N GLN A 13 -6.22 -16.25 -4.20
CA GLN A 13 -7.21 -17.32 -4.08
C GLN A 13 -8.18 -17.39 -5.28
N SER A 14 -8.18 -16.39 -6.13
CA SER A 14 -9.01 -16.31 -7.32
C SER A 14 -8.24 -15.60 -8.43
N PRO A 15 -7.17 -16.23 -8.97
CA PRO A 15 -6.33 -15.56 -9.94
C PRO A 15 -7.16 -15.26 -11.18
N ILE A 16 -7.47 -13.99 -11.36
CA ILE A 16 -7.88 -13.49 -12.66
C ILE A 16 -6.65 -13.68 -13.54
N LYS A 17 -6.74 -14.49 -14.57
CA LYS A 17 -5.65 -14.64 -15.53
C LYS A 17 -5.49 -13.32 -16.28
N VAL A 18 -4.73 -12.41 -15.69
CA VAL A 18 -4.31 -11.17 -16.34
C VAL A 18 -3.27 -11.56 -17.38
N ASN A 19 -3.72 -11.72 -18.59
CA ASN A 19 -2.88 -12.16 -19.71
C ASN A 19 -2.57 -11.01 -20.66
N ARG A 20 -2.74 -9.75 -20.19
CA ARG A 20 -2.64 -8.56 -21.04
C ARG A 20 -1.57 -7.62 -20.53
N GLN A 21 -0.58 -7.36 -21.35
CA GLN A 21 0.49 -6.40 -21.06
C GLN A 21 0.03 -4.95 -20.85
N SER A 22 -1.21 -4.63 -21.26
CA SER A 22 -1.80 -3.30 -21.13
C SER A 22 -2.70 -3.11 -19.91
N ASP A 23 -2.87 -4.14 -19.10
CA ASP A 23 -3.77 -4.06 -17.96
C ASP A 23 -3.10 -3.32 -16.79
N LEU A 24 -3.89 -2.45 -16.16
CA LEU A 24 -3.54 -1.80 -14.89
C LEU A 24 -3.93 -2.75 -13.76
N VAL A 25 -2.97 -3.25 -13.01
CA VAL A 25 -3.19 -4.23 -11.95
C VAL A 25 -2.89 -3.62 -10.61
N MET A 26 -3.82 -3.76 -9.67
CA MET A 26 -3.59 -3.49 -8.26
C MET A 26 -3.42 -4.82 -7.51
N ASP A 27 -2.28 -4.99 -6.88
CA ASP A 27 -1.94 -6.18 -6.09
C ASP A 27 -1.48 -5.74 -4.68
N SER A 28 -1.27 -6.69 -3.78
CA SER A 28 -0.86 -6.41 -2.42
C SER A 28 0.45 -7.11 -2.06
N ALA A 29 1.37 -6.37 -1.45
CA ALA A 29 2.61 -6.93 -0.92
C ALA A 29 2.36 -8.07 0.08
N PHE A 30 1.21 -8.06 0.77
CA PHE A 30 0.80 -9.13 1.67
C PHE A 30 0.69 -10.50 0.98
N ASN A 31 0.30 -10.53 -0.30
CA ASN A 31 0.19 -11.76 -1.08
C ASN A 31 1.53 -12.48 -1.24
N TYR A 32 2.63 -11.75 -1.14
CA TYR A 32 4.00 -12.23 -1.29
C TYR A 32 4.76 -12.35 0.04
N TYR A 33 4.12 -11.99 1.15
CA TYR A 33 4.79 -11.88 2.45
C TYR A 33 5.40 -13.19 2.96
N ARG A 34 4.83 -14.33 2.58
CA ARG A 34 5.33 -15.66 2.95
C ARG A 34 6.28 -16.28 1.92
N ALA A 35 6.43 -15.64 0.77
CA ALA A 35 7.35 -16.12 -0.27
C ALA A 35 8.81 -15.85 0.13
N GLU A 36 9.69 -16.79 -0.16
CA GLU A 36 11.15 -16.59 -0.02
C GLU A 36 11.65 -15.62 -1.08
N THR A 37 11.15 -15.76 -2.31
CA THR A 37 11.45 -14.84 -3.41
C THR A 37 10.13 -14.33 -4.00
N PRO A 38 9.77 -13.07 -3.76
CA PRO A 38 8.58 -12.46 -4.33
C PRO A 38 8.67 -12.44 -5.87
N LYS A 39 7.64 -12.95 -6.53
CA LYS A 39 7.57 -12.98 -7.99
C LYS A 39 6.12 -12.92 -8.46
N LEU A 40 5.84 -12.04 -9.43
CA LEU A 40 4.54 -11.98 -10.08
C LEU A 40 4.31 -13.25 -10.92
N SER A 41 3.10 -13.80 -10.86
CA SER A 41 2.65 -14.91 -11.71
C SER A 41 2.08 -14.44 -13.06
N TYR A 42 2.08 -13.13 -13.29
CA TYR A 42 1.53 -12.45 -14.47
C TYR A 42 2.45 -11.30 -14.90
N THR A 43 2.23 -10.76 -16.09
CA THR A 43 2.96 -9.59 -16.59
C THR A 43 1.98 -8.43 -16.71
N PRO A 44 1.97 -7.47 -15.75
CA PRO A 44 1.10 -6.29 -15.83
C PRO A 44 1.66 -5.28 -16.84
N GLY A 45 0.79 -4.47 -17.42
CA GLY A 45 1.20 -3.25 -18.12
C GLY A 45 1.71 -2.21 -17.11
N GLU A 46 0.92 -1.95 -16.07
CA GLU A 46 1.33 -1.20 -14.88
C GLU A 46 0.92 -1.93 -13.61
N LEU A 47 1.79 -1.91 -12.61
CA LEU A 47 1.53 -2.49 -11.30
C LEU A 47 1.41 -1.37 -10.26
N PHE A 48 0.28 -1.34 -9.55
CA PHE A 48 0.08 -0.57 -8.32
C PHE A 48 0.10 -1.54 -7.14
N LEU A 49 1.10 -1.45 -6.29
CA LEU A 49 1.31 -2.37 -5.20
C LEU A 49 0.90 -1.74 -3.86
N ASP A 50 -0.17 -2.27 -3.28
CA ASP A 50 -0.61 -1.96 -1.92
C ASP A 50 0.35 -2.59 -0.89
N ASN A 51 0.42 -2.01 0.31
CA ASN A 51 1.29 -2.48 1.39
C ASN A 51 0.75 -3.67 2.18
N GLY A 52 -0.54 -3.98 2.07
CA GLY A 52 -1.20 -5.08 2.77
C GLY A 52 -1.54 -4.81 4.25
N ALA A 53 -1.37 -3.59 4.74
CA ALA A 53 -1.62 -3.22 6.14
C ALA A 53 -3.05 -3.52 6.60
N PHE A 54 -4.04 -3.27 5.74
CA PHE A 54 -5.45 -3.54 6.06
C PHE A 54 -5.68 -5.04 6.29
N THR A 55 -5.22 -5.88 5.38
CA THR A 55 -5.39 -7.34 5.47
C THR A 55 -4.67 -7.90 6.71
N ALA A 56 -3.43 -7.48 6.95
CA ALA A 56 -2.67 -7.88 8.14
C ALA A 56 -3.38 -7.46 9.42
N ASN A 57 -3.89 -6.23 9.46
CA ASN A 57 -4.62 -5.70 10.61
C ASN A 57 -5.92 -6.49 10.90
N MET A 58 -6.66 -6.89 9.87
CA MET A 58 -7.85 -7.74 10.01
C MET A 58 -7.52 -9.14 10.52
N GLN A 59 -6.35 -9.67 10.19
CA GLN A 59 -5.88 -10.98 10.65
C GLN A 59 -5.11 -10.92 11.98
N GLY A 60 -4.97 -9.74 12.60
CA GLY A 60 -4.20 -9.56 13.84
C GLY A 60 -2.69 -9.76 13.67
N LEU A 61 -2.18 -9.64 12.44
CA LEU A 61 -0.77 -9.84 12.14
C LEU A 61 0.01 -8.53 12.24
N VAL A 62 1.25 -8.64 12.74
CA VAL A 62 2.23 -7.56 12.72
C VAL A 62 3.21 -7.85 11.60
N LEU A 63 3.28 -6.95 10.62
CA LEU A 63 4.18 -7.09 9.48
C LEU A 63 5.55 -6.45 9.78
N ASN A 64 6.60 -7.09 9.28
CA ASN A 64 7.94 -6.52 9.27
C ASN A 64 8.04 -5.49 8.13
N LEU A 65 8.35 -4.23 8.46
CA LEU A 65 8.38 -3.14 7.49
C LEU A 65 9.46 -3.31 6.44
N GLU A 66 10.65 -3.78 6.85
CA GLU A 66 11.78 -4.02 5.93
C GLU A 66 11.41 -5.09 4.91
N LYS A 67 10.71 -6.14 5.34
CA LYS A 67 10.23 -7.17 4.42
C LYS A 67 9.19 -6.65 3.43
N ILE A 68 8.33 -5.72 3.84
CA ILE A 68 7.38 -5.07 2.93
C ILE A 68 8.12 -4.23 1.89
N ILE A 69 9.13 -3.47 2.31
CA ILE A 69 9.99 -2.70 1.39
C ILE A 69 10.68 -3.64 0.39
N ASP A 70 11.30 -4.71 0.87
CA ASP A 70 11.99 -5.69 0.03
C ASP A 70 11.06 -6.31 -1.03
N ILE A 71 9.83 -6.65 -0.65
CA ILE A 71 8.81 -7.12 -1.59
C ILE A 71 8.49 -6.05 -2.63
N GLN A 72 8.28 -4.81 -2.21
CA GLN A 72 7.97 -3.71 -3.11
C GLN A 72 9.12 -3.41 -4.06
N GLU A 73 10.35 -3.39 -3.57
CA GLU A 73 11.56 -3.21 -4.41
C GLU A 73 11.75 -4.37 -5.40
N THR A 74 11.53 -5.60 -4.94
CA THR A 74 11.70 -6.80 -5.79
C THR A 74 10.67 -6.86 -6.92
N LEU A 75 9.42 -6.48 -6.65
CA LEU A 75 8.35 -6.48 -7.65
C LEU A 75 8.37 -5.25 -8.56
N ASP A 76 9.10 -4.20 -8.19
CA ASP A 76 9.31 -2.96 -8.95
C ASP A 76 8.02 -2.35 -9.54
N PRO A 77 7.02 -2.01 -8.71
CA PRO A 77 5.76 -1.46 -9.18
C PRO A 77 5.93 -0.04 -9.72
N SER A 78 5.04 0.37 -10.65
CA SER A 78 4.96 1.76 -11.11
C SER A 78 4.45 2.71 -10.02
N LYS A 79 3.62 2.19 -9.12
CA LYS A 79 3.11 2.91 -7.93
C LYS A 79 3.08 1.99 -6.73
N THR A 80 3.41 2.51 -5.55
CA THR A 80 3.35 1.76 -4.30
C THR A 80 2.90 2.61 -3.13
N ILE A 81 2.23 1.97 -2.17
CA ILE A 81 1.76 2.62 -0.94
C ILE A 81 2.76 2.31 0.18
N PRO A 82 3.39 3.34 0.80
CA PRO A 82 4.15 3.15 2.04
C PRO A 82 3.27 2.53 3.12
N PHE A 83 3.88 1.76 4.03
CA PHE A 83 3.12 1.07 5.07
C PHE A 83 2.37 2.08 5.96
N ASP A 84 1.07 1.89 6.08
CA ASP A 84 0.19 2.73 6.88
C ASP A 84 -0.44 1.94 8.04
N TYR A 85 -1.04 2.66 8.97
CA TYR A 85 -1.76 2.08 10.10
C TYR A 85 -3.26 2.40 9.98
N PRO A 86 -4.06 1.52 9.37
CA PRO A 86 -5.50 1.73 9.19
C PRO A 86 -6.22 1.94 10.52
N PHE A 87 -7.23 2.81 10.52
CA PHE A 87 -8.06 2.99 11.70
C PHE A 87 -8.97 1.78 11.91
N LYS A 88 -9.25 1.48 13.18
CA LYS A 88 -10.19 0.43 13.60
C LYS A 88 -11.46 1.08 14.16
N ASN A 89 -12.56 0.38 14.03
CA ASN A 89 -13.81 0.78 14.67
C ASN A 89 -13.61 0.91 16.20
N GLY A 90 -14.20 1.94 16.78
CA GLY A 90 -14.12 2.20 18.23
C GLY A 90 -12.85 2.91 18.70
N MET A 91 -11.94 3.29 17.82
CA MET A 91 -10.77 4.09 18.20
C MET A 91 -11.16 5.51 18.61
N SER A 92 -10.54 6.00 19.68
CA SER A 92 -10.60 7.41 20.06
C SER A 92 -9.83 8.29 19.06
N SER A 93 -10.12 9.60 19.03
CA SER A 93 -9.36 10.56 18.22
C SER A 93 -7.87 10.57 18.55
N ILE A 94 -7.49 10.36 19.82
CA ILE A 94 -6.09 10.26 20.25
C ILE A 94 -5.41 9.04 19.64
N GLN A 95 -6.09 7.90 19.63
CA GLN A 95 -5.56 6.67 19.00
C GLN A 95 -5.43 6.81 17.49
N MET A 96 -6.40 7.44 16.83
CA MET A 96 -6.36 7.72 15.40
C MET A 96 -5.24 8.71 15.05
N GLU A 97 -5.04 9.75 15.85
CA GLU A 97 -3.93 10.69 15.67
C GLU A 97 -2.57 10.01 15.83
N LYS A 98 -2.42 9.12 16.82
CA LYS A 98 -1.20 8.33 16.98
C LYS A 98 -0.92 7.47 15.74
N ARG A 99 -1.91 6.74 15.22
CA ARG A 99 -1.76 5.92 14.01
C ARG A 99 -1.39 6.77 12.79
N TRP A 100 -2.00 7.93 12.64
CA TRP A 100 -1.64 8.84 11.58
C TRP A 100 -0.19 9.34 11.72
N ASN A 101 0.26 9.67 12.93
CA ASN A 101 1.63 10.06 13.18
C ASN A 101 2.63 8.94 12.86
N ASP A 102 2.30 7.70 13.18
CA ASP A 102 3.12 6.54 12.84
C ASP A 102 3.12 6.28 11.32
N THR A 103 1.99 6.45 10.64
CA THR A 103 1.89 6.41 9.17
C THR A 103 2.79 7.47 8.53
N LYS A 104 2.78 8.71 9.03
CA LYS A 104 3.69 9.78 8.54
C LYS A 104 5.16 9.44 8.69
N LYS A 105 5.55 8.79 9.79
CA LYS A 105 6.94 8.32 9.98
C LYS A 105 7.31 7.29 8.93
N ASN A 106 6.40 6.36 8.63
CA ASN A 106 6.64 5.35 7.60
C ASN A 106 6.74 5.99 6.20
N ILE A 107 5.88 6.94 5.86
CA ILE A 107 5.98 7.67 4.58
C ILE A 107 7.38 8.29 4.43
N LYS A 108 7.88 8.97 5.45
CA LYS A 108 9.22 9.54 5.45
C LYS A 108 10.31 8.48 5.34
N TYR A 109 10.15 7.36 6.05
CA TYR A 109 11.09 6.25 6.00
C TYR A 109 11.16 5.66 4.59
N TRP A 110 10.02 5.43 3.92
CA TRP A 110 9.97 4.99 2.53
C TRP A 110 10.68 5.97 1.59
N GLN A 111 10.44 7.26 1.73
CA GLN A 111 11.06 8.29 0.89
C GLN A 111 12.60 8.30 0.98
N THR A 112 13.17 7.91 2.11
CA THR A 112 14.62 7.98 2.35
C THR A 112 15.33 6.65 2.33
N SER A 113 14.60 5.53 2.46
CA SER A 113 15.18 4.20 2.70
C SER A 113 14.92 3.21 1.57
N THR A 114 14.13 3.59 0.56
CA THR A 114 13.82 2.70 -0.56
C THR A 114 14.53 3.12 -1.83
N THR A 115 14.82 2.12 -2.69
CA THR A 115 15.37 2.29 -4.04
C THR A 115 14.28 2.13 -5.11
N LEU A 116 13.03 2.34 -4.74
CA LEU A 116 11.88 2.22 -5.62
C LEU A 116 11.96 3.19 -6.80
N ASN A 117 11.80 2.67 -8.02
CA ASN A 117 11.75 3.47 -9.24
C ASN A 117 10.37 4.09 -9.47
N GLY A 118 9.34 3.46 -8.93
CA GLY A 118 7.95 3.91 -9.05
C GLY A 118 7.59 5.06 -8.13
N GLN A 119 6.39 5.58 -8.33
CA GLN A 119 5.83 6.67 -7.53
C GLN A 119 5.34 6.16 -6.17
N LEU A 120 5.70 6.85 -5.08
CA LEU A 120 5.06 6.65 -3.78
C LEU A 120 3.69 7.35 -3.75
N VAL A 121 2.67 6.61 -3.36
CA VAL A 121 1.29 7.08 -3.21
C VAL A 121 0.87 6.89 -1.75
N PRO A 122 1.10 7.88 -0.88
CA PRO A 122 0.80 7.71 0.54
C PRO A 122 -0.70 7.64 0.80
N ALA A 123 -1.11 6.76 1.72
CA ALA A 123 -2.47 6.72 2.22
C ALA A 123 -2.72 7.89 3.18
N LEU A 124 -3.78 8.66 2.93
CA LEU A 124 -4.22 9.73 3.79
C LEU A 124 -5.30 9.22 4.77
N HIS A 125 -5.03 9.35 6.07
CA HIS A 125 -5.98 9.02 7.11
C HIS A 125 -6.53 10.28 7.78
N SER A 126 -7.85 10.30 7.99
CA SER A 126 -8.52 11.38 8.73
C SER A 126 -9.77 10.82 9.41
N TRP A 127 -10.17 11.43 10.54
CA TRP A 127 -11.33 10.99 11.34
C TRP A 127 -12.43 12.03 11.46
N ASN A 128 -12.18 13.22 10.96
CA ASN A 128 -13.17 14.29 10.83
C ASN A 128 -12.67 15.37 9.86
N LYS A 129 -13.52 16.35 9.58
CA LYS A 129 -13.22 17.44 8.64
C LYS A 129 -12.00 18.27 9.05
N THR A 130 -11.80 18.48 10.34
CA THR A 130 -10.64 19.25 10.86
C THR A 130 -9.34 18.48 10.65
N SER A 131 -9.32 17.19 11.00
CA SER A 131 -8.15 16.34 10.78
C SER A 131 -7.85 16.19 9.28
N LEU A 132 -8.87 16.09 8.43
CA LEU A 132 -8.68 16.03 6.99
C LEU A 132 -7.97 17.27 6.46
N LYS A 133 -8.43 18.46 6.82
CA LYS A 133 -7.78 19.72 6.43
C LYS A 133 -6.33 19.83 6.90
N LYS A 134 -6.07 19.41 8.14
CA LYS A 134 -4.72 19.40 8.73
C LYS A 134 -3.81 18.41 8.01
N ASN A 135 -4.30 17.20 7.74
CA ASN A 135 -3.51 16.11 7.19
C ASN A 135 -3.23 16.28 5.69
N LEU A 136 -4.16 16.88 4.94
CA LEU A 136 -3.93 17.27 3.54
C LEU A 136 -2.80 18.29 3.38
N LYS A 137 -2.65 19.22 4.32
CA LYS A 137 -1.56 20.20 4.29
C LYS A 137 -0.19 19.58 4.55
N TRP A 138 -0.16 18.41 5.14
CA TRP A 138 1.09 17.71 5.43
C TRP A 138 1.63 16.93 4.22
N LEU A 139 0.74 16.41 3.36
CA LEU A 139 1.11 15.72 2.11
C LEU A 139 1.62 16.71 1.07
#